data_59ddd15837df62079098cd5e0e02e5a6
#
_entry.id   59ddd15837df62079098cd5e0e02e5a6
#
_cell.length_a   1.000
_cell.length_b   1.000
_cell.length_c   1.000
_cell.angle_alpha   90.00
_cell.angle_beta   90.00
_cell.angle_gamma   90.00
#
_symmetry.space_group_name_H-M   'P 1'
#
loop_
_entity.id
_entity.type
_entity.pdbx_description
1 polymer ?
#
loop_
_entity_poly.entity_id
_entity_poly.type
_entity_poly.pdbx_seq_one_letter_code
_entity_poly.pdbx_strand_id
1 'polypeptide(L)'
;MKPIFKWILGIVAFILLALAGGIWYFSSKWKPLLDTKIKQLVSQATDNLYTITYDDIHVNLLLGNITIDNLQLVSDSSVYKKLELVKKAPDNRFEISINRLKIKSFGIRRVLMDKELFLNDITVETPTIHVINEVHRYNDTVSRGPKKPLYEKIKDNLKKIQVRAVNLNDIDFKYTQVQKGVYQDFEVKKVKVRIDDVLIDSTSERDKQRFYHTKMIDIEVPGFTYKTPDGFYKVNFDQLKINSKNRNVLLTKVAYQPTLNKAAYYRKKGEGGSYMVLKMDTLLLTGFNFAELSRDKKIYAQNARLKNGSLSIYSDKHYKSPPTSQIGNAPHMKLMQMSTRLGIDSLILDNIGITYAEMSDEYSQIGTITFDHTYGTILNVTNDSTKLLKQKLMRANLSSNFMNAGKLSTNFVFDMTSKVGAYTYKGTLGKMDLTVVNKMIRPLLNVEVKSGNLSQITFDIWANDYRSKGTFKMDYDDLKVNILSEPGDDGRREKKGLLSFMINQVLFNPGNPDLYGKYTVGHINKRRDPNHPFFKAMWQTLLVGIKQCVGLGPEREAKLMNTAGKVEKVVGGISKAKKMISSIFKKHKTPEELLKEEKEDEAKEAAKIEEKRKRDREKAEKELEKEGAGN
;
A
#
# COMPACT_ATOMS: atom_id res chain seq x y z
N MET A 1 9.63 -11.48 -9.31
CA MET A 1 8.96 -12.68 -9.87
C MET A 1 9.21 -12.91 -11.38
N LYS A 2 9.72 -11.92 -12.14
CA LYS A 2 9.99 -12.09 -13.59
C LYS A 2 11.03 -13.17 -14.00
N PRO A 3 12.12 -13.41 -13.28
CA PRO A 3 13.07 -14.43 -13.72
C PRO A 3 12.57 -15.85 -13.44
N ILE A 4 11.92 -16.10 -12.32
CA ILE A 4 11.62 -17.46 -11.83
C ILE A 4 10.69 -18.20 -12.77
N PHE A 5 9.57 -17.61 -13.16
CA PHE A 5 8.61 -18.25 -14.07
C PHE A 5 9.18 -18.50 -15.47
N LYS A 6 10.01 -17.55 -15.96
CA LYS A 6 10.72 -17.75 -17.25
C LYS A 6 11.78 -18.84 -17.16
N TRP A 7 12.43 -18.99 -16.00
CA TRP A 7 13.42 -20.03 -15.80
C TRP A 7 12.75 -21.40 -15.63
N ILE A 8 11.65 -21.50 -14.87
CA ILE A 8 10.89 -22.75 -14.75
C ILE A 8 10.37 -23.18 -16.12
N LEU A 9 9.75 -22.27 -16.87
CA LEU A 9 9.29 -22.57 -18.24
C LEU A 9 10.47 -22.89 -19.18
N GLY A 10 11.59 -22.19 -19.02
CA GLY A 10 12.83 -22.42 -19.77
C GLY A 10 13.45 -23.78 -19.46
N ILE A 11 13.49 -24.20 -18.19
CA ILE A 11 14.00 -25.50 -17.77
C ILE A 11 13.07 -26.61 -18.23
N VAL A 12 11.75 -26.45 -18.09
CA VAL A 12 10.77 -27.41 -18.58
C VAL A 12 10.86 -27.51 -20.11
N ALA A 13 10.91 -26.40 -20.84
CA ALA A 13 11.09 -26.40 -22.30
C ALA A 13 12.42 -27.02 -22.70
N PHE A 14 13.48 -26.79 -21.93
CA PHE A 14 14.80 -27.36 -22.18
C PHE A 14 14.84 -28.88 -21.91
N ILE A 15 14.22 -29.36 -20.81
CA ILE A 15 14.05 -30.79 -20.56
C ILE A 15 13.24 -31.44 -21.70
N LEU A 16 12.20 -30.79 -22.18
CA LEU A 16 11.37 -31.25 -23.30
C LEU A 16 12.13 -31.30 -24.62
N LEU A 17 13.01 -30.32 -24.88
CA LEU A 17 13.90 -30.33 -26.06
C LEU A 17 14.94 -31.43 -25.97
N ALA A 18 15.49 -31.67 -24.78
CA ALA A 18 16.44 -32.78 -24.56
C ALA A 18 15.77 -34.14 -24.75
N LEU A 19 14.53 -34.30 -24.28
CA LEU A 19 13.72 -35.51 -24.50
C LEU A 19 13.38 -35.69 -25.99
N ALA A 20 13.00 -34.63 -26.71
CA ALA A 20 12.71 -34.67 -28.14
C ALA A 20 13.93 -35.05 -28.99
N GLY A 21 15.13 -34.54 -28.64
CA GLY A 21 16.39 -34.91 -29.33
C GLY A 21 16.87 -36.35 -29.06
N GLY A 22 16.60 -36.87 -27.86
CA GLY A 22 16.98 -38.21 -27.44
C GLY A 22 16.16 -39.34 -28.13
N ILE A 23 14.92 -39.06 -28.49
CA ILE A 23 13.98 -40.02 -29.09
C ILE A 23 14.38 -40.36 -30.55
N TRP A 24 15.13 -39.49 -31.21
CA TRP A 24 15.57 -39.71 -32.62
C TRP A 24 16.53 -40.90 -32.77
N TYR A 25 17.16 -41.38 -31.67
CA TYR A 25 18.14 -42.48 -31.71
C TYR A 25 17.60 -43.75 -31.05
N PHE A 26 16.51 -44.30 -31.57
CA PHE A 26 15.81 -45.45 -31.01
C PHE A 26 16.45 -46.79 -31.35
N SER A 27 17.26 -47.35 -30.49
CA SER A 27 17.59 -48.78 -30.40
C SER A 27 17.89 -49.17 -28.94
N SER A 28 18.06 -50.43 -28.66
CA SER A 28 18.13 -51.12 -27.36
C SER A 28 19.03 -50.51 -26.23
N LYS A 29 19.65 -49.34 -26.44
CA LYS A 29 20.54 -48.65 -25.50
C LYS A 29 20.10 -47.22 -25.15
N TRP A 30 18.83 -46.86 -25.30
CA TRP A 30 18.32 -45.50 -25.17
C TRP A 30 18.47 -44.90 -23.76
N LYS A 31 18.31 -45.70 -22.68
CA LYS A 31 18.34 -45.24 -21.30
C LYS A 31 19.68 -44.57 -20.90
N PRO A 32 20.85 -45.23 -21.10
CA PRO A 32 22.15 -44.60 -20.82
C PRO A 32 22.45 -43.40 -21.73
N LEU A 33 22.01 -43.48 -23.01
CA LEU A 33 22.24 -42.38 -23.97
C LEU A 33 21.41 -41.13 -23.58
N LEU A 34 20.17 -41.33 -23.16
CA LEU A 34 19.30 -40.25 -22.70
C LEU A 34 19.85 -39.60 -21.44
N ASP A 35 20.31 -40.39 -20.45
CA ASP A 35 20.95 -39.92 -19.23
C ASP A 35 22.17 -39.04 -19.55
N THR A 36 23.07 -39.52 -20.35
CA THR A 36 24.29 -38.77 -20.73
C THR A 36 23.95 -37.49 -21.49
N LYS A 37 22.97 -37.53 -22.41
CA LYS A 37 22.58 -36.36 -23.21
C LYS A 37 21.88 -35.30 -22.36
N ILE A 38 20.98 -35.66 -21.43
CA ILE A 38 20.31 -34.71 -20.55
C ILE A 38 21.35 -33.98 -19.70
N LYS A 39 22.24 -34.73 -19.04
CA LYS A 39 23.31 -34.17 -18.19
C LYS A 39 24.24 -33.24 -18.99
N GLN A 40 24.67 -33.69 -20.17
CA GLN A 40 25.53 -32.90 -21.05
C GLN A 40 24.85 -31.60 -21.52
N LEU A 41 23.58 -31.66 -21.92
CA LEU A 41 22.83 -30.50 -22.41
C LEU A 41 22.61 -29.47 -21.26
N VAL A 42 22.28 -29.92 -20.05
CA VAL A 42 22.16 -29.00 -18.88
C VAL A 42 23.49 -28.32 -18.59
N SER A 43 24.56 -29.09 -18.54
CA SER A 43 25.92 -28.59 -18.29
C SER A 43 26.34 -27.55 -19.35
N GLN A 44 26.20 -27.89 -20.66
CA GLN A 44 26.55 -26.98 -21.75
C GLN A 44 25.68 -25.70 -21.80
N ALA A 45 24.37 -25.82 -21.57
CA ALA A 45 23.46 -24.68 -21.61
C ALA A 45 23.62 -23.71 -20.43
N THR A 46 24.33 -24.12 -19.38
CA THR A 46 24.52 -23.37 -18.16
C THR A 46 25.98 -23.04 -17.86
N ASP A 47 26.87 -23.21 -18.83
CA ASP A 47 28.32 -23.04 -18.65
C ASP A 47 28.84 -23.83 -17.44
N ASN A 48 28.38 -25.08 -17.29
CA ASN A 48 28.62 -25.99 -16.16
C ASN A 48 28.17 -25.49 -14.80
N LEU A 49 27.37 -24.41 -14.71
CA LEU A 49 26.89 -23.89 -13.43
C LEU A 49 25.90 -24.85 -12.77
N TYR A 50 25.14 -25.65 -13.51
CA TYR A 50 24.16 -26.59 -12.96
C TYR A 50 24.44 -28.02 -13.34
N THR A 51 24.20 -28.91 -12.38
CA THR A 51 24.15 -30.34 -12.56
C THR A 51 22.74 -30.86 -12.36
N ILE A 52 22.35 -31.86 -13.16
CA ILE A 52 21.05 -32.53 -13.01
C ILE A 52 21.30 -33.99 -12.64
N THR A 53 20.57 -34.47 -11.65
CA THR A 53 20.55 -35.86 -11.22
C THR A 53 19.11 -36.35 -11.05
N TYR A 54 18.89 -37.64 -11.15
CA TYR A 54 17.61 -38.32 -10.92
C TYR A 54 17.86 -39.80 -10.64
N ASP A 55 16.90 -40.49 -10.02
CA ASP A 55 17.06 -41.90 -9.67
C ASP A 55 16.74 -42.80 -10.84
N ASP A 56 15.61 -42.58 -11.51
CA ASP A 56 15.19 -43.38 -12.66
C ASP A 56 14.34 -42.62 -13.68
N ILE A 57 14.34 -43.11 -14.92
CA ILE A 57 13.47 -42.66 -15.99
C ILE A 57 12.68 -43.87 -16.53
N HIS A 58 11.36 -43.80 -16.41
CA HIS A 58 10.43 -44.77 -16.96
C HIS A 58 9.77 -44.20 -18.22
N VAL A 59 9.88 -44.90 -19.31
CA VAL A 59 9.24 -44.52 -20.59
C VAL A 59 8.31 -45.60 -21.06
N ASN A 60 7.04 -45.26 -21.27
CA ASN A 60 6.06 -46.09 -21.94
C ASN A 60 5.83 -45.54 -23.36
N LEU A 61 6.45 -46.18 -24.33
CA LEU A 61 6.43 -45.75 -25.72
C LEU A 61 5.07 -45.86 -26.40
N LEU A 62 4.27 -46.89 -26.03
CA LEU A 62 2.94 -47.08 -26.60
C LEU A 62 1.98 -45.95 -26.20
N LEU A 63 2.06 -45.50 -24.96
CA LEU A 63 1.22 -44.44 -24.44
C LEU A 63 1.88 -43.05 -24.56
N GLY A 64 3.15 -43.00 -24.93
CA GLY A 64 3.93 -41.76 -24.94
C GLY A 64 4.09 -41.13 -23.55
N ASN A 65 4.17 -41.96 -22.49
CA ASN A 65 4.28 -41.46 -21.11
C ASN A 65 5.74 -41.57 -20.64
N ILE A 66 6.19 -40.51 -19.95
CA ILE A 66 7.53 -40.43 -19.33
C ILE A 66 7.34 -40.08 -17.86
N THR A 67 8.01 -40.83 -16.99
CA THR A 67 8.10 -40.51 -15.57
C THR A 67 9.56 -40.42 -15.16
N ILE A 68 9.92 -39.38 -14.44
CA ILE A 68 11.26 -39.19 -13.87
C ILE A 68 11.08 -39.05 -12.35
N ASP A 69 11.80 -39.89 -11.61
CA ASP A 69 11.74 -39.91 -10.14
C ASP A 69 12.97 -39.22 -9.53
N ASN A 70 12.74 -38.45 -8.46
CA ASN A 70 13.74 -37.75 -7.63
C ASN A 70 14.71 -36.87 -8.44
N LEU A 71 14.16 -36.07 -9.37
CA LEU A 71 14.94 -35.15 -10.17
C LEU A 71 15.46 -34.00 -9.31
N GLN A 72 16.76 -33.75 -9.38
CA GLN A 72 17.44 -32.64 -8.70
C GLN A 72 18.25 -31.81 -9.70
N LEU A 73 18.13 -30.49 -9.59
CA LEU A 73 18.95 -29.51 -10.28
C LEU A 73 19.65 -28.67 -9.24
N VAL A 74 20.96 -28.74 -9.19
CA VAL A 74 21.78 -28.08 -8.17
C VAL A 74 22.85 -27.22 -8.81
N SER A 75 23.11 -26.04 -8.27
CA SER A 75 24.18 -25.17 -8.72
C SER A 75 25.53 -25.59 -8.12
N ASP A 76 26.57 -25.59 -8.93
CA ASP A 76 27.94 -25.80 -8.48
C ASP A 76 28.52 -24.52 -7.91
N SER A 77 28.76 -24.53 -6.58
CA SER A 77 29.29 -23.37 -5.87
C SER A 77 30.73 -23.00 -6.31
N SER A 78 31.53 -23.96 -6.79
CA SER A 78 32.88 -23.70 -7.26
C SER A 78 32.89 -23.01 -8.61
N VAL A 79 32.01 -23.43 -9.51
CA VAL A 79 31.78 -22.79 -10.82
C VAL A 79 31.20 -21.39 -10.61
N TYR A 80 30.24 -21.25 -9.69
CA TYR A 80 29.66 -19.92 -9.39
C TYR A 80 30.73 -18.92 -8.92
N LYS A 81 31.59 -19.31 -7.98
CA LYS A 81 32.70 -18.48 -7.51
C LYS A 81 33.67 -18.10 -8.64
N LYS A 82 33.96 -19.01 -9.56
CA LYS A 82 34.77 -18.70 -10.76
C LYS A 82 34.09 -17.66 -11.65
N LEU A 83 32.77 -17.80 -11.86
CA LEU A 83 31.99 -16.83 -12.63
C LEU A 83 31.93 -15.46 -11.95
N GLU A 84 31.89 -15.43 -10.62
CA GLU A 84 31.92 -14.20 -9.84
C GLU A 84 33.25 -13.45 -10.00
N LEU A 85 34.38 -14.16 -9.93
CA LEU A 85 35.72 -13.60 -10.15
C LEU A 85 35.86 -12.93 -11.53
N VAL A 86 35.24 -13.51 -12.57
CA VAL A 86 35.25 -12.96 -13.93
C VAL A 86 34.06 -12.04 -14.23
N LYS A 87 33.27 -11.64 -13.20
CA LYS A 87 32.12 -10.74 -13.29
C LYS A 87 31.02 -11.23 -14.26
N LYS A 88 30.78 -12.55 -14.31
CA LYS A 88 29.76 -13.21 -15.13
C LYS A 88 28.75 -13.99 -14.29
N ALA A 89 28.86 -14.03 -12.96
CA ALA A 89 27.93 -14.75 -12.11
C ALA A 89 26.52 -14.15 -12.21
N PRO A 90 25.48 -14.99 -12.35
CA PRO A 90 24.08 -14.51 -12.36
C PRO A 90 23.66 -14.06 -10.95
N ASP A 91 22.75 -13.07 -10.86
CA ASP A 91 22.18 -12.63 -9.59
C ASP A 91 21.30 -13.68 -8.90
N ASN A 92 20.82 -14.67 -9.63
CA ASN A 92 19.95 -15.71 -9.08
C ASN A 92 20.52 -17.09 -9.37
N ARG A 93 20.62 -17.90 -8.33
CA ARG A 93 20.89 -19.33 -8.38
C ARG A 93 19.64 -20.11 -8.01
N PHE A 94 19.48 -21.30 -8.58
CA PHE A 94 18.32 -22.16 -8.38
C PHE A 94 18.77 -23.53 -7.88
N GLU A 95 18.11 -24.03 -6.85
CA GLU A 95 18.16 -25.42 -6.43
C GLU A 95 16.74 -25.97 -6.53
N ILE A 96 16.53 -26.98 -7.33
CA ILE A 96 15.20 -27.54 -7.59
C ILE A 96 15.25 -29.04 -7.32
N SER A 97 14.33 -29.51 -6.48
CA SER A 97 14.09 -30.93 -6.25
C SER A 97 12.66 -31.26 -6.62
N ILE A 98 12.45 -32.31 -7.38
CA ILE A 98 11.12 -32.76 -7.81
C ILE A 98 11.00 -34.24 -7.48
N ASN A 99 10.06 -34.57 -6.60
CA ASN A 99 9.83 -35.96 -6.21
C ASN A 99 9.44 -36.82 -7.43
N ARG A 100 8.50 -36.32 -8.24
CA ARG A 100 8.10 -37.01 -9.47
C ARG A 100 7.64 -36.05 -10.57
N LEU A 101 8.23 -36.19 -11.74
CA LEU A 101 7.83 -35.51 -12.99
C LEU A 101 7.15 -36.52 -13.92
N LYS A 102 5.85 -36.28 -14.23
CA LYS A 102 5.08 -37.08 -15.17
C LYS A 102 4.75 -36.28 -16.41
N ILE A 103 5.03 -36.85 -17.58
CA ILE A 103 4.70 -36.29 -18.88
C ILE A 103 3.81 -37.31 -19.59
N LYS A 104 2.61 -36.88 -20.04
CA LYS A 104 1.64 -37.74 -20.68
C LYS A 104 1.43 -37.40 -22.15
N SER A 105 1.24 -38.44 -22.93
CA SER A 105 0.92 -38.36 -24.36
C SER A 105 1.94 -37.57 -25.16
N PHE A 106 3.22 -37.91 -24.99
CA PHE A 106 4.30 -37.41 -25.79
C PHE A 106 4.16 -37.92 -27.23
N GLY A 107 3.85 -37.02 -28.16
CA GLY A 107 3.60 -37.36 -29.55
C GLY A 107 4.88 -37.64 -30.37
N ILE A 108 5.53 -38.79 -30.13
CA ILE A 108 6.81 -39.15 -30.73
C ILE A 108 6.80 -38.97 -32.26
N ARG A 109 5.75 -39.49 -32.94
CA ARG A 109 5.61 -39.40 -34.40
C ARG A 109 5.61 -37.94 -34.88
N ARG A 110 4.89 -37.05 -34.20
CA ARG A 110 4.82 -35.62 -34.54
C ARG A 110 6.17 -34.93 -34.40
N VAL A 111 6.94 -35.29 -33.38
CA VAL A 111 8.27 -34.72 -33.17
C VAL A 111 9.21 -35.14 -34.32
N LEU A 112 9.19 -36.42 -34.68
CA LEU A 112 10.09 -36.98 -35.69
C LEU A 112 9.73 -36.53 -37.12
N MET A 113 8.44 -36.52 -37.47
CA MET A 113 7.99 -36.25 -38.83
C MET A 113 7.67 -34.78 -39.08
N ASP A 114 7.00 -34.11 -38.10
CA ASP A 114 6.46 -32.77 -38.28
C ASP A 114 7.31 -31.69 -37.59
N LYS A 115 8.30 -32.08 -36.77
CA LYS A 115 9.04 -31.21 -35.85
C LYS A 115 8.10 -30.47 -34.88
N GLU A 116 7.02 -31.10 -34.46
CA GLU A 116 6.04 -30.55 -33.50
C GLU A 116 6.04 -31.35 -32.20
N LEU A 117 6.31 -30.69 -31.09
CA LEU A 117 6.19 -31.27 -29.76
C LEU A 117 4.78 -31.02 -29.19
N PHE A 118 4.02 -32.10 -29.05
CA PHE A 118 2.71 -32.07 -28.43
C PHE A 118 2.71 -32.91 -27.15
N LEU A 119 2.29 -32.27 -26.02
CA LEU A 119 2.12 -32.91 -24.71
C LEU A 119 0.71 -32.65 -24.20
N ASN A 120 0.07 -33.69 -23.70
CA ASN A 120 -1.27 -33.52 -23.13
C ASN A 120 -1.22 -33.00 -21.70
N ASP A 121 -0.31 -33.53 -20.87
CA ASP A 121 -0.20 -33.16 -19.47
C ASP A 121 1.25 -33.26 -18.98
N ILE A 122 1.68 -32.29 -18.22
CA ILE A 122 2.90 -32.31 -17.42
C ILE A 122 2.48 -32.13 -15.96
N THR A 123 2.77 -33.13 -15.13
CA THR A 123 2.51 -33.05 -13.67
C THR A 123 3.83 -33.11 -12.91
N VAL A 124 4.06 -32.11 -12.08
CA VAL A 124 5.19 -32.01 -11.16
C VAL A 124 4.67 -32.17 -9.75
N GLU A 125 5.11 -33.22 -9.07
CA GLU A 125 4.65 -33.57 -7.71
C GLU A 125 5.67 -33.10 -6.68
N THR A 126 5.19 -32.35 -5.68
CA THR A 126 5.96 -31.83 -4.53
C THR A 126 7.32 -31.26 -4.88
N PRO A 127 7.40 -30.29 -5.82
CA PRO A 127 8.68 -29.65 -6.12
C PRO A 127 9.09 -28.73 -4.98
N THR A 128 10.37 -28.81 -4.59
CA THR A 128 11.02 -27.80 -3.75
C THR A 128 11.85 -26.89 -4.65
N ILE A 129 11.62 -25.60 -4.59
CA ILE A 129 12.31 -24.60 -5.40
C ILE A 129 12.97 -23.60 -4.46
N HIS A 130 14.29 -23.63 -4.40
CA HIS A 130 15.07 -22.67 -3.67
C HIS A 130 15.75 -21.69 -4.62
N VAL A 131 15.49 -20.41 -4.45
CA VAL A 131 16.12 -19.32 -5.21
C VAL A 131 17.04 -18.55 -4.28
N ILE A 132 18.31 -18.49 -4.61
CA ILE A 132 19.32 -17.71 -3.89
C ILE A 132 19.61 -16.47 -4.75
N ASN A 133 19.28 -15.29 -4.23
CA ASN A 133 19.50 -14.02 -4.91
C ASN A 133 20.64 -13.25 -4.27
N GLU A 134 21.64 -12.97 -5.04
CA GLU A 134 22.80 -12.15 -4.69
C GLU A 134 23.03 -11.13 -5.80
N VAL A 135 22.74 -9.85 -5.53
CA VAL A 135 22.79 -8.80 -6.56
C VAL A 135 24.21 -8.36 -6.81
N HIS A 136 24.64 -8.46 -8.05
CA HIS A 136 25.96 -8.02 -8.51
C HIS A 136 25.84 -6.75 -9.35
N ARG A 137 26.52 -5.66 -8.94
CA ARG A 137 26.49 -4.37 -9.65
C ARG A 137 26.89 -4.43 -11.11
N TYR A 138 27.77 -5.38 -11.49
CA TYR A 138 28.19 -5.55 -12.89
C TYR A 138 27.04 -6.07 -13.77
N ASN A 139 26.00 -6.67 -13.21
CA ASN A 139 24.83 -7.10 -13.98
C ASN A 139 23.85 -5.94 -14.28
N ASP A 140 23.95 -4.81 -13.57
CA ASP A 140 23.13 -3.62 -13.82
C ASP A 140 23.59 -2.87 -15.08
N THR A 141 24.87 -2.94 -15.41
CA THR A 141 25.51 -2.23 -16.53
C THR A 141 25.46 -2.99 -17.86
N VAL A 142 25.10 -4.28 -17.82
CA VAL A 142 24.98 -5.07 -19.06
C VAL A 142 23.70 -4.68 -19.79
N SER A 143 23.84 -3.84 -20.82
CA SER A 143 22.77 -3.59 -21.79
C SER A 143 22.37 -4.91 -22.43
N ARG A 144 21.34 -5.55 -21.89
CA ARG A 144 20.76 -6.76 -22.48
C ARG A 144 19.98 -6.29 -23.70
N GLY A 145 20.54 -6.45 -24.87
CA GLY A 145 19.85 -6.24 -26.15
C GLY A 145 18.46 -6.93 -26.17
N PRO A 146 17.58 -6.61 -27.10
CA PRO A 146 16.23 -7.17 -27.14
C PRO A 146 16.31 -8.69 -27.10
N LYS A 147 15.69 -9.30 -26.09
CA LYS A 147 15.71 -10.76 -25.93
C LYS A 147 15.02 -11.39 -27.11
N LYS A 148 15.73 -12.24 -27.84
CA LYS A 148 15.12 -13.04 -28.93
C LYS A 148 13.86 -13.73 -28.41
N PRO A 149 12.76 -13.70 -29.17
CA PRO A 149 11.55 -14.45 -28.90
C PRO A 149 11.83 -15.91 -28.56
N LEU A 150 10.99 -16.54 -27.74
CA LEU A 150 11.21 -17.94 -27.37
C LEU A 150 11.15 -18.87 -28.60
N TYR A 151 10.27 -18.56 -29.53
CA TYR A 151 10.18 -19.28 -30.80
C TYR A 151 11.49 -19.19 -31.60
N GLU A 152 12.13 -18.03 -31.67
CA GLU A 152 13.40 -17.84 -32.35
C GLU A 152 14.55 -18.70 -31.81
N LYS A 153 14.43 -19.16 -30.56
CA LYS A 153 15.41 -20.05 -29.92
C LYS A 153 15.20 -21.53 -30.24
N ILE A 154 13.98 -21.91 -30.64
CA ILE A 154 13.62 -23.31 -30.87
C ILE A 154 13.37 -23.65 -32.33
N LYS A 155 13.16 -22.66 -33.23
CA LYS A 155 12.69 -22.83 -34.60
C LYS A 155 13.58 -23.74 -35.45
N ASP A 156 14.87 -23.82 -35.14
CA ASP A 156 15.81 -24.68 -35.90
C ASP A 156 15.57 -26.17 -35.62
N ASN A 157 15.09 -26.48 -34.39
CA ASN A 157 14.83 -27.85 -33.94
C ASN A 157 13.34 -28.23 -33.98
N LEU A 158 12.46 -27.29 -33.58
CA LEU A 158 11.02 -27.50 -33.50
C LEU A 158 10.23 -26.34 -34.10
N LYS A 159 9.25 -26.67 -34.94
CA LYS A 159 8.30 -25.69 -35.50
C LYS A 159 7.26 -25.23 -34.50
N LYS A 160 6.94 -26.10 -33.54
CA LYS A 160 5.86 -25.87 -32.58
C LYS A 160 6.08 -26.67 -31.30
N ILE A 161 5.81 -26.02 -30.15
CA ILE A 161 5.63 -26.68 -28.85
C ILE A 161 4.23 -26.36 -28.37
N GLN A 162 3.45 -27.38 -28.09
CA GLN A 162 2.12 -27.25 -27.50
C GLN A 162 1.99 -28.17 -26.29
N VAL A 163 1.64 -27.58 -25.11
CA VAL A 163 1.34 -28.32 -23.88
C VAL A 163 -0.05 -27.95 -23.44
N ARG A 164 -0.97 -28.92 -23.35
CA ARG A 164 -2.36 -28.68 -23.02
C ARG A 164 -2.53 -28.25 -21.55
N ALA A 165 -1.85 -28.96 -20.63
CA ALA A 165 -1.87 -28.62 -19.21
C ALA A 165 -0.51 -28.86 -18.55
N VAL A 166 -0.13 -27.96 -17.64
CA VAL A 166 1.00 -28.14 -16.72
C VAL A 166 0.47 -27.93 -15.30
N ASN A 167 0.64 -28.94 -14.46
CA ASN A 167 0.21 -28.94 -13.07
C ASN A 167 1.42 -29.07 -12.15
N LEU A 168 1.64 -28.08 -11.28
CA LEU A 168 2.65 -28.13 -10.23
C LEU A 168 1.91 -28.16 -8.90
N ASN A 169 1.99 -29.28 -8.21
CA ASN A 169 1.24 -29.54 -6.99
C ASN A 169 2.16 -29.46 -5.78
N ASP A 170 1.70 -28.79 -4.74
CA ASP A 170 2.35 -28.68 -3.43
C ASP A 170 3.82 -28.21 -3.51
N ILE A 171 4.03 -27.10 -4.23
CA ILE A 171 5.34 -26.47 -4.38
C ILE A 171 5.78 -25.89 -3.03
N ASP A 172 6.93 -26.31 -2.53
CA ASP A 172 7.64 -25.64 -1.44
C ASP A 172 8.65 -24.67 -2.06
N PHE A 173 8.40 -23.38 -1.88
CA PHE A 173 9.21 -22.30 -2.43
C PHE A 173 9.99 -21.59 -1.34
N LYS A 174 11.31 -21.51 -1.50
CA LYS A 174 12.21 -20.74 -0.64
C LYS A 174 12.95 -19.69 -1.48
N TYR A 175 13.01 -18.47 -1.00
CA TYR A 175 13.79 -17.39 -1.58
C TYR A 175 14.74 -16.84 -0.52
N THR A 176 16.03 -16.94 -0.78
CA THR A 176 17.09 -16.41 0.08
C THR A 176 17.69 -15.18 -0.57
N GLN A 177 17.55 -14.03 0.06
CA GLN A 177 18.26 -12.82 -0.35
C GLN A 177 19.57 -12.71 0.39
N VAL A 178 20.67 -12.57 -0.36
CA VAL A 178 22.01 -12.35 0.19
C VAL A 178 22.40 -10.90 -0.02
N GLN A 179 22.64 -10.17 1.08
CA GLN A 179 23.09 -8.79 1.02
C GLN A 179 24.22 -8.58 2.03
N LYS A 180 25.43 -8.29 1.52
CA LYS A 180 26.64 -8.10 2.36
C LYS A 180 26.89 -9.24 3.36
N GLY A 181 26.69 -10.49 2.93
CA GLY A 181 26.86 -11.69 3.77
C GLY A 181 25.72 -11.96 4.76
N VAL A 182 24.66 -11.15 4.77
CA VAL A 182 23.44 -11.41 5.55
C VAL A 182 22.43 -12.14 4.69
N TYR A 183 21.89 -13.25 5.23
CA TYR A 183 20.89 -14.08 4.56
C TYR A 183 19.51 -13.77 5.11
N GLN A 184 18.56 -13.46 4.23
CA GLN A 184 17.17 -13.26 4.57
C GLN A 184 16.29 -14.24 3.80
N ASP A 185 15.63 -15.15 4.52
CA ASP A 185 14.83 -16.21 3.96
C ASP A 185 13.34 -15.85 3.92
N PHE A 186 12.69 -16.20 2.82
CA PHE A 186 11.25 -16.15 2.62
C PHE A 186 10.78 -17.51 2.15
N GLU A 187 9.81 -18.09 2.83
CA GLU A 187 9.28 -19.40 2.49
C GLU A 187 7.77 -19.35 2.26
N VAL A 188 7.33 -20.06 1.26
CA VAL A 188 5.91 -20.32 0.98
C VAL A 188 5.76 -21.78 0.63
N LYS A 189 4.87 -22.49 1.32
CA LYS A 189 4.69 -23.94 1.15
C LYS A 189 3.37 -24.28 0.51
N LYS A 190 3.31 -25.43 -0.14
CA LYS A 190 2.09 -26.02 -0.73
C LYS A 190 1.41 -25.11 -1.77
N VAL A 191 2.22 -24.35 -2.52
CA VAL A 191 1.73 -23.54 -3.63
C VAL A 191 1.26 -24.46 -4.76
N LYS A 192 0.11 -24.17 -5.36
CA LYS A 192 -0.40 -24.88 -6.54
C LYS A 192 -0.36 -23.95 -7.73
N VAL A 193 0.13 -24.47 -8.85
CA VAL A 193 0.15 -23.73 -10.13
C VAL A 193 -0.40 -24.63 -11.21
N ARG A 194 -1.40 -24.13 -11.95
CA ARG A 194 -1.93 -24.74 -13.15
C ARG A 194 -1.77 -23.79 -14.33
N ILE A 195 -1.25 -24.31 -15.42
CA ILE A 195 -1.03 -23.57 -16.66
C ILE A 195 -1.72 -24.33 -17.78
N ASP A 196 -2.64 -23.68 -18.50
CA ASP A 196 -3.35 -24.32 -19.61
C ASP A 196 -2.95 -23.71 -20.95
N ASP A 197 -2.85 -24.59 -21.94
CA ASP A 197 -2.63 -24.30 -23.35
C ASP A 197 -1.39 -23.43 -23.59
N VAL A 198 -0.22 -23.99 -23.23
CA VAL A 198 1.08 -23.41 -23.59
C VAL A 198 1.29 -23.62 -25.09
N LEU A 199 1.58 -22.55 -25.84
CA LEU A 199 1.87 -22.59 -27.27
C LEU A 199 3.10 -21.72 -27.57
N ILE A 200 4.09 -22.33 -28.21
CA ILE A 200 5.29 -21.66 -28.72
C ILE A 200 5.42 -21.99 -30.17
N ASP A 201 5.08 -21.05 -31.05
CA ASP A 201 5.21 -21.11 -32.50
C ASP A 201 5.39 -19.70 -33.06
N SER A 202 5.44 -19.56 -34.38
CA SER A 202 5.59 -18.26 -35.06
C SER A 202 4.47 -17.25 -34.79
N THR A 203 3.32 -17.70 -34.28
CA THR A 203 2.12 -16.88 -34.07
C THR A 203 1.90 -16.53 -32.60
N SER A 204 2.39 -17.34 -31.66
CA SER A 204 2.05 -17.28 -30.22
C SER A 204 2.42 -15.98 -29.53
N GLU A 205 3.45 -15.27 -29.99
CA GLU A 205 3.85 -13.98 -29.43
C GLU A 205 2.91 -12.82 -29.79
N ARG A 206 2.24 -12.93 -30.94
CA ARG A 206 1.29 -11.94 -31.43
C ARG A 206 -0.14 -12.18 -30.93
N ASP A 207 -0.39 -13.36 -30.34
CA ASP A 207 -1.70 -13.72 -29.80
C ASP A 207 -2.00 -12.94 -28.51
N LYS A 208 -2.85 -11.92 -28.62
CA LYS A 208 -3.27 -11.08 -27.49
C LYS A 208 -4.06 -11.83 -26.41
N GLN A 209 -4.58 -13.02 -26.72
CA GLN A 209 -5.29 -13.86 -25.75
C GLN A 209 -4.34 -14.66 -24.85
N ARG A 210 -3.03 -14.64 -25.16
CA ARG A 210 -2.03 -15.37 -24.42
C ARG A 210 -1.22 -14.45 -23.50
N PHE A 211 -0.98 -14.95 -22.32
CA PHE A 211 -0.09 -14.35 -21.34
C PHE A 211 1.05 -15.34 -21.07
N TYR A 212 2.31 -14.97 -21.34
CA TYR A 212 3.46 -15.90 -21.33
C TYR A 212 3.25 -17.18 -22.16
N HIS A 213 2.78 -17.05 -23.40
CA HIS A 213 2.49 -18.17 -24.30
C HIS A 213 1.37 -19.10 -23.83
N THR A 214 0.61 -18.75 -22.77
CA THR A 214 -0.45 -19.58 -22.20
C THR A 214 -1.80 -18.88 -22.28
N LYS A 215 -2.90 -19.66 -22.31
CA LYS A 215 -4.25 -19.10 -22.21
C LYS A 215 -4.72 -18.90 -20.77
N MET A 216 -4.20 -19.68 -19.83
CA MET A 216 -4.54 -19.55 -18.43
C MET A 216 -3.34 -19.89 -17.53
N ILE A 217 -3.16 -19.08 -16.52
CA ILE A 217 -2.32 -19.37 -15.34
C ILE A 217 -3.21 -19.22 -14.12
N ASP A 218 -3.33 -20.28 -13.34
CA ASP A 218 -4.02 -20.32 -12.06
C ASP A 218 -3.00 -20.62 -10.97
N ILE A 219 -2.98 -19.78 -9.91
CA ILE A 219 -2.03 -19.91 -8.80
C ILE A 219 -2.81 -19.84 -7.50
N GLU A 220 -2.59 -20.82 -6.63
CA GLU A 220 -3.06 -20.81 -5.25
C GLU A 220 -1.89 -20.83 -4.28
N VAL A 221 -1.84 -19.84 -3.39
CA VAL A 221 -0.88 -19.75 -2.28
C VAL A 221 -1.66 -19.87 -0.99
N PRO A 222 -1.46 -20.94 -0.20
CA PRO A 222 -2.32 -21.25 0.97
C PRO A 222 -1.98 -20.44 2.23
N GLY A 223 -1.20 -19.42 2.11
CA GLY A 223 -0.87 -18.53 3.21
C GLY A 223 0.57 -18.03 3.13
N PHE A 224 0.80 -16.87 3.73
CA PHE A 224 2.11 -16.26 3.75
C PHE A 224 2.24 -15.26 4.89
N THR A 225 3.41 -15.20 5.50
CA THR A 225 3.75 -14.19 6.49
C THR A 225 5.09 -13.56 6.14
N TYR A 226 5.10 -12.24 6.02
CA TYR A 226 6.29 -11.44 5.79
C TYR A 226 6.51 -10.47 6.94
N LYS A 227 7.70 -10.42 7.51
CA LYS A 227 8.11 -9.41 8.49
C LYS A 227 8.85 -8.29 7.78
N THR A 228 8.51 -7.04 8.11
CA THR A 228 9.24 -5.88 7.58
C THR A 228 10.71 -5.90 8.01
N PRO A 229 11.65 -5.36 7.20
CA PRO A 229 13.08 -5.41 7.51
C PRO A 229 13.46 -4.74 8.84
N ASP A 230 12.69 -3.71 9.26
CA ASP A 230 12.84 -3.02 10.55
C ASP A 230 12.33 -3.86 11.74
N GLY A 231 11.63 -4.96 11.47
CA GLY A 231 11.07 -5.88 12.47
C GLY A 231 9.90 -5.30 13.27
N PHE A 232 9.33 -4.14 12.88
CA PHE A 232 8.20 -3.54 13.59
C PHE A 232 6.86 -4.11 13.16
N TYR A 233 6.73 -4.54 11.90
CA TYR A 233 5.45 -4.99 11.34
C TYR A 233 5.57 -6.36 10.68
N LYS A 234 4.43 -7.01 10.52
CA LYS A 234 4.26 -8.17 9.65
C LYS A 234 3.02 -8.00 8.78
N VAL A 235 3.14 -8.53 7.56
CA VAL A 235 2.02 -8.70 6.63
C VAL A 235 1.72 -10.18 6.54
N ASN A 236 0.48 -10.58 6.66
CA ASN A 236 0.06 -11.95 6.41
C ASN A 236 -1.27 -12.00 5.66
N PHE A 237 -1.48 -13.11 4.99
CA PHE A 237 -2.78 -13.50 4.42
C PHE A 237 -2.95 -15.01 4.54
N ASP A 238 -4.20 -15.49 4.50
CA ASP A 238 -4.51 -16.92 4.58
C ASP A 238 -4.51 -17.59 3.21
N GLN A 239 -4.91 -16.87 2.18
CA GLN A 239 -4.91 -17.38 0.82
C GLN A 239 -4.70 -16.27 -0.22
N LEU A 240 -3.92 -16.58 -1.25
CA LEU A 240 -3.84 -15.80 -2.48
C LEU A 240 -4.25 -16.69 -3.64
N LYS A 241 -5.24 -16.25 -4.42
CA LYS A 241 -5.63 -16.87 -5.69
C LYS A 241 -5.44 -15.91 -6.84
N ILE A 242 -4.80 -16.38 -7.91
CA ILE A 242 -4.57 -15.62 -9.15
C ILE A 242 -5.12 -16.45 -10.31
N ASN A 243 -6.02 -15.86 -11.10
CA ASN A 243 -6.48 -16.47 -12.35
C ASN A 243 -6.31 -15.48 -13.52
N SER A 244 -5.40 -15.80 -14.43
CA SER A 244 -5.05 -14.90 -15.53
C SER A 244 -6.14 -14.82 -16.61
N LYS A 245 -6.91 -15.89 -16.83
CA LYS A 245 -8.03 -15.93 -17.79
C LYS A 245 -9.18 -15.01 -17.34
N ASN A 246 -9.57 -15.10 -16.07
CA ASN A 246 -10.61 -14.27 -15.50
C ASN A 246 -10.09 -12.88 -15.07
N ARG A 247 -8.77 -12.67 -15.15
CA ARG A 247 -8.09 -11.43 -14.76
C ARG A 247 -8.37 -11.03 -13.30
N ASN A 248 -8.39 -12.02 -12.41
CA ASN A 248 -8.69 -11.84 -10.99
C ASN A 248 -7.48 -12.14 -10.11
N VAL A 249 -7.35 -11.35 -9.03
CA VAL A 249 -6.45 -11.61 -7.90
C VAL A 249 -7.27 -11.49 -6.62
N LEU A 250 -7.33 -12.55 -5.84
CA LEU A 250 -8.05 -12.62 -4.58
C LEU A 250 -7.08 -12.89 -3.43
N LEU A 251 -7.12 -12.03 -2.41
CA LEU A 251 -6.47 -12.29 -1.12
C LEU A 251 -7.53 -12.35 -0.02
N THR A 252 -7.36 -13.30 0.91
CA THR A 252 -8.25 -13.46 2.06
C THR A 252 -7.51 -13.29 3.37
N LYS A 253 -8.21 -12.76 4.39
CA LYS A 253 -7.68 -12.53 5.75
C LYS A 253 -6.34 -11.79 5.76
N VAL A 254 -6.26 -10.72 4.96
CA VAL A 254 -5.07 -9.87 4.91
C VAL A 254 -4.94 -9.10 6.22
N ALA A 255 -3.76 -9.14 6.83
CA ALA A 255 -3.45 -8.33 7.98
C ALA A 255 -2.07 -7.68 7.83
N TYR A 256 -2.00 -6.37 8.14
CA TYR A 256 -0.78 -5.62 8.40
C TYR A 256 -0.82 -5.20 9.86
N GLN A 257 0.07 -5.74 10.66
CA GLN A 257 0.00 -5.57 12.12
C GLN A 257 1.39 -5.52 12.75
N PRO A 258 1.56 -4.80 13.87
CA PRO A 258 2.81 -4.77 14.59
C PRO A 258 3.20 -6.16 15.11
N THR A 259 4.50 -6.40 15.18
CA THR A 259 5.08 -7.62 15.78
C THR A 259 5.11 -7.56 17.31
N LEU A 260 5.03 -6.37 17.87
CA LEU A 260 5.10 -6.07 19.30
C LEU A 260 3.78 -5.48 19.80
N ASN A 261 3.48 -5.62 21.08
CA ASN A 261 2.39 -4.87 21.70
C ASN A 261 2.72 -3.37 21.78
N LYS A 262 1.72 -2.52 22.08
CA LYS A 262 1.87 -1.06 22.08
C LYS A 262 3.04 -0.58 22.94
N ALA A 263 3.15 -1.04 24.18
CA ALA A 263 4.20 -0.61 25.10
C ALA A 263 5.61 -1.01 24.61
N ALA A 264 5.79 -2.25 24.14
CA ALA A 264 7.05 -2.73 23.60
C ALA A 264 7.40 -2.05 22.26
N TYR A 265 6.40 -1.75 21.43
CA TYR A 265 6.58 -1.02 20.17
C TYR A 265 7.20 0.35 20.41
N TYR A 266 6.60 1.17 21.29
CA TYR A 266 7.10 2.51 21.56
C TYR A 266 8.43 2.51 22.31
N ARG A 267 8.65 1.56 23.24
CA ARG A 267 9.97 1.41 23.89
C ARG A 267 11.08 1.08 22.88
N LYS A 268 10.83 0.14 21.96
CA LYS A 268 11.80 -0.22 20.91
C LYS A 268 12.03 0.93 19.93
N LYS A 269 10.97 1.66 19.58
CA LYS A 269 11.05 2.77 18.64
C LYS A 269 11.77 3.99 19.22
N GLY A 270 11.63 4.24 20.53
CA GLY A 270 12.26 5.36 21.24
C GLY A 270 11.66 6.75 20.92
N GLU A 271 10.70 6.81 20.01
CA GLU A 271 10.08 8.04 19.54
C GLU A 271 8.59 7.84 19.24
N GLY A 272 7.87 8.95 19.08
CA GLY A 272 6.46 8.93 18.70
C GLY A 272 6.23 8.34 17.30
N GLY A 273 4.96 8.15 16.97
CA GLY A 273 4.52 7.62 15.68
C GLY A 273 3.18 6.92 15.77
N SER A 274 2.76 6.33 14.68
CA SER A 274 1.50 5.59 14.61
C SER A 274 1.73 4.10 14.78
N TYR A 275 1.04 3.51 15.73
CA TYR A 275 0.87 2.06 15.87
C TYR A 275 -0.36 1.67 15.06
N MET A 276 -0.15 1.01 13.92
CA MET A 276 -1.21 0.76 12.94
C MET A 276 -1.55 -0.73 12.87
N VAL A 277 -2.84 -1.04 12.82
CA VAL A 277 -3.35 -2.40 12.56
C VAL A 277 -4.37 -2.30 11.44
N LEU A 278 -4.10 -2.96 10.32
CA LEU A 278 -5.04 -3.13 9.22
C LEU A 278 -5.41 -4.61 9.14
N LYS A 279 -6.70 -4.90 9.11
CA LYS A 279 -7.23 -6.25 8.86
C LYS A 279 -8.28 -6.17 7.78
N MET A 280 -8.35 -7.19 6.94
CA MET A 280 -9.30 -7.26 5.84
C MET A 280 -9.68 -8.69 5.53
N ASP A 281 -10.97 -9.00 5.48
CA ASP A 281 -11.42 -10.33 5.12
C ASP A 281 -11.14 -10.66 3.67
N THR A 282 -11.37 -9.70 2.77
CA THR A 282 -11.21 -9.92 1.33
C THR A 282 -10.65 -8.68 0.64
N LEU A 283 -9.63 -8.89 -0.19
CA LEU A 283 -9.17 -7.98 -1.23
C LEU A 283 -9.33 -8.68 -2.58
N LEU A 284 -10.23 -8.19 -3.42
CA LEU A 284 -10.46 -8.71 -4.76
C LEU A 284 -10.11 -7.67 -5.82
N LEU A 285 -9.13 -7.99 -6.67
CA LEU A 285 -8.84 -7.23 -7.89
C LEU A 285 -9.51 -7.91 -9.08
N THR A 286 -10.24 -7.15 -9.89
CA THR A 286 -10.85 -7.62 -11.14
C THR A 286 -10.38 -6.77 -12.31
N GLY A 287 -10.35 -7.37 -13.50
CA GLY A 287 -9.77 -6.73 -14.67
C GLY A 287 -8.27 -6.46 -14.53
N PHE A 288 -7.56 -7.29 -13.77
CA PHE A 288 -6.13 -7.16 -13.52
C PHE A 288 -5.31 -7.35 -14.80
N ASN A 289 -4.33 -6.47 -15.04
CA ASN A 289 -3.52 -6.51 -16.25
C ASN A 289 -2.19 -7.24 -16.02
N PHE A 290 -2.20 -8.55 -16.19
CA PHE A 290 -1.02 -9.39 -16.02
C PHE A 290 0.08 -9.07 -17.03
N ALA A 291 -0.28 -8.65 -18.25
CA ALA A 291 0.68 -8.27 -19.28
C ALA A 291 1.48 -7.02 -18.87
N GLU A 292 0.83 -5.98 -18.37
CA GLU A 292 1.49 -4.77 -17.86
C GLU A 292 2.35 -5.06 -16.62
N LEU A 293 1.87 -5.90 -15.69
CA LEU A 293 2.68 -6.35 -14.56
C LEU A 293 3.95 -7.06 -15.01
N SER A 294 3.81 -7.93 -16.01
CA SER A 294 4.95 -8.71 -16.54
C SER A 294 5.95 -7.84 -17.29
N ARG A 295 5.47 -7.00 -18.21
CA ARG A 295 6.31 -6.21 -19.12
C ARG A 295 6.95 -5.04 -18.41
N ASP A 296 6.14 -4.26 -17.69
CA ASP A 296 6.50 -2.93 -17.19
C ASP A 296 6.49 -2.81 -15.67
N LYS A 297 6.21 -3.92 -14.95
CA LYS A 297 6.08 -3.96 -13.47
C LYS A 297 5.00 -3.00 -12.96
N LYS A 298 3.98 -2.72 -13.76
CA LYS A 298 2.85 -1.86 -13.41
C LYS A 298 1.71 -2.71 -12.85
N ILE A 299 1.07 -2.21 -11.79
CA ILE A 299 -0.09 -2.86 -11.16
C ILE A 299 -1.34 -2.14 -11.63
N TYR A 300 -2.04 -2.72 -12.62
CA TYR A 300 -3.28 -2.16 -13.14
C TYR A 300 -4.44 -3.11 -12.93
N ALA A 301 -5.56 -2.57 -12.44
CA ALA A 301 -6.82 -3.28 -12.31
C ALA A 301 -7.99 -2.33 -12.63
N GLN A 302 -9.09 -2.87 -13.14
CA GLN A 302 -10.32 -2.11 -13.31
C GLN A 302 -10.94 -1.81 -11.94
N ASN A 303 -11.11 -2.84 -11.11
CA ASN A 303 -11.66 -2.66 -9.78
C ASN A 303 -10.77 -3.33 -8.72
N ALA A 304 -10.72 -2.68 -7.54
CA ALA A 304 -10.25 -3.28 -6.30
C ALA A 304 -11.39 -3.17 -5.28
N ARG A 305 -11.82 -4.29 -4.71
CA ARG A 305 -12.83 -4.31 -3.64
C ARG A 305 -12.20 -4.77 -2.34
N LEU A 306 -12.33 -3.94 -1.32
CA LEU A 306 -11.95 -4.22 0.05
C LEU A 306 -13.21 -4.51 0.84
N LYS A 307 -13.34 -5.71 1.39
CA LYS A 307 -14.57 -6.13 2.09
C LYS A 307 -14.29 -6.57 3.52
N ASN A 308 -15.16 -6.12 4.45
CA ASN A 308 -15.14 -6.46 5.87
C ASN A 308 -13.75 -6.25 6.47
N GLY A 309 -13.36 -5.00 6.64
CA GLY A 309 -12.05 -4.65 7.14
C GLY A 309 -12.08 -3.72 8.33
N SER A 310 -10.93 -3.55 8.96
CA SER A 310 -10.70 -2.56 10.00
C SER A 310 -9.32 -1.95 9.88
N LEU A 311 -9.26 -0.63 10.04
CA LEU A 311 -8.03 0.13 10.19
C LEU A 311 -8.03 0.79 11.58
N SER A 312 -7.11 0.39 12.44
CA SER A 312 -6.90 1.00 13.74
C SER A 312 -5.57 1.74 13.77
N ILE A 313 -5.60 3.02 14.13
CA ILE A 313 -4.42 3.88 14.26
C ILE A 313 -4.38 4.36 15.70
N TYR A 314 -3.29 4.10 16.39
CA TYR A 314 -3.05 4.55 17.74
C TYR A 314 -1.77 5.40 17.81
N SER A 315 -1.80 6.47 18.60
CA SER A 315 -0.65 7.35 18.83
C SER A 315 -0.50 7.61 20.32
N ASP A 316 0.70 7.43 20.86
CA ASP A 316 1.01 7.74 22.25
C ASP A 316 1.81 9.04 22.32
N LYS A 317 1.26 10.07 22.95
CA LYS A 317 1.87 11.41 23.04
C LYS A 317 2.94 11.55 24.12
N HIS A 318 3.08 10.57 25.01
CA HIS A 318 4.24 10.53 25.92
C HIS A 318 5.56 10.39 25.14
N TYR A 319 5.52 9.74 23.99
CA TYR A 319 6.67 9.61 23.08
C TYR A 319 6.66 10.78 22.09
N LYS A 320 7.62 11.68 22.25
CA LYS A 320 7.76 12.84 21.35
C LYS A 320 8.32 12.40 20.01
N SER A 321 7.77 12.87 18.92
CA SER A 321 8.40 12.75 17.59
C SER A 321 9.24 14.00 17.35
N PRO A 322 10.39 13.87 16.68
CA PRO A 322 11.08 15.03 16.14
C PRO A 322 10.12 15.86 15.28
N PRO A 323 10.19 17.21 15.31
CA PRO A 323 9.37 18.05 14.46
C PRO A 323 9.75 17.79 13.00
N THR A 324 8.99 16.92 12.35
CA THR A 324 9.20 16.54 10.95
C THR A 324 8.08 17.11 10.10
N SER A 325 8.44 17.88 9.10
CA SER A 325 7.45 18.44 8.17
C SER A 325 6.61 17.36 7.51
N GLN A 326 5.31 17.53 7.61
CA GLN A 326 4.29 16.70 6.97
C GLN A 326 3.82 17.27 5.63
N ILE A 327 4.49 18.31 5.13
CA ILE A 327 4.28 18.86 3.79
C ILE A 327 4.65 17.79 2.76
N GLY A 328 3.80 17.58 1.76
CA GLY A 328 3.99 16.52 0.78
C GLY A 328 3.58 15.12 1.25
N ASN A 329 3.08 14.96 2.47
CA ASN A 329 2.71 13.67 3.06
C ASN A 329 1.19 13.39 3.06
N ALA A 330 0.38 14.18 2.36
CA ALA A 330 -1.03 13.86 2.14
C ALA A 330 -1.19 12.52 1.38
N PRO A 331 -2.27 11.74 1.60
CA PRO A 331 -2.43 10.40 1.02
C PRO A 331 -2.23 10.34 -0.50
N HIS A 332 -2.77 11.30 -1.24
CA HIS A 332 -2.62 11.38 -2.69
C HIS A 332 -1.17 11.71 -3.12
N MET A 333 -0.46 12.53 -2.33
CA MET A 333 0.95 12.83 -2.60
C MET A 333 1.84 11.63 -2.26
N LYS A 334 1.53 10.87 -1.21
CA LYS A 334 2.22 9.61 -0.91
C LYS A 334 2.02 8.58 -2.01
N LEU A 335 0.81 8.49 -2.57
CA LEU A 335 0.55 7.65 -3.74
C LEU A 335 1.46 8.04 -4.92
N MET A 336 1.62 9.34 -5.19
CA MET A 336 2.50 9.84 -6.26
C MET A 336 4.00 9.54 -6.02
N GLN A 337 4.43 9.40 -4.77
CA GLN A 337 5.82 9.10 -4.39
C GLN A 337 6.17 7.61 -4.48
N MET A 338 5.19 6.72 -4.67
CA MET A 338 5.44 5.29 -4.79
C MET A 338 6.28 4.97 -6.02
N SER A 339 7.30 4.13 -5.86
CA SER A 339 8.16 3.65 -6.96
C SER A 339 7.41 2.74 -7.92
N THR A 340 6.49 1.92 -7.40
CA THR A 340 5.65 1.03 -8.21
C THR A 340 4.53 1.82 -8.89
N ARG A 341 4.40 1.70 -10.20
CA ARG A 341 3.28 2.29 -10.95
C ARG A 341 1.99 1.53 -10.66
N LEU A 342 1.01 2.27 -10.13
CA LEU A 342 -0.31 1.76 -9.76
C LEU A 342 -1.39 2.46 -10.59
N GLY A 343 -2.40 1.70 -11.02
CA GLY A 343 -3.59 2.25 -11.66
C GLY A 343 -4.80 1.37 -11.39
N ILE A 344 -5.69 1.83 -10.50
CA ILE A 344 -6.96 1.21 -10.17
C ILE A 344 -8.06 2.19 -10.57
N ASP A 345 -8.91 1.80 -11.52
CA ASP A 345 -9.93 2.71 -12.02
C ASP A 345 -11.00 2.97 -10.95
N SER A 346 -11.37 1.94 -10.17
CA SER A 346 -12.32 2.04 -9.06
C SER A 346 -11.89 1.19 -7.86
N LEU A 347 -11.64 1.83 -6.72
CA LEU A 347 -11.44 1.19 -5.42
C LEU A 347 -12.73 1.27 -4.61
N ILE A 348 -13.31 0.12 -4.29
CA ILE A 348 -14.58 -0.04 -3.59
C ILE A 348 -14.32 -0.44 -2.15
N LEU A 349 -14.80 0.35 -1.21
CA LEU A 349 -14.83 0.04 0.22
C LEU A 349 -16.19 -0.56 0.56
N ASP A 350 -16.20 -1.71 1.21
CA ASP A 350 -17.39 -2.47 1.54
C ASP A 350 -17.28 -2.92 3.01
N ASN A 351 -17.92 -2.16 3.91
CA ASN A 351 -17.93 -2.40 5.35
C ASN A 351 -16.54 -2.33 5.99
N ILE A 352 -15.92 -1.13 5.97
CA ILE A 352 -14.61 -0.88 6.59
C ILE A 352 -14.78 -0.05 7.86
N GLY A 353 -14.33 -0.57 9.00
CA GLY A 353 -14.26 0.16 10.25
C GLY A 353 -12.93 0.94 10.36
N ILE A 354 -12.98 2.22 10.74
CA ILE A 354 -11.78 3.03 10.96
C ILE A 354 -11.81 3.55 12.39
N THR A 355 -10.75 3.30 13.14
CA THR A 355 -10.59 3.77 14.52
C THR A 355 -9.30 4.57 14.63
N TYR A 356 -9.40 5.78 15.13
CA TYR A 356 -8.26 6.58 15.58
C TYR A 356 -8.31 6.72 17.10
N ALA A 357 -7.20 6.43 17.77
CA ALA A 357 -7.06 6.57 19.21
C ALA A 357 -5.75 7.30 19.54
N GLU A 358 -5.81 8.18 20.54
CA GLU A 358 -4.66 8.97 21.00
C GLU A 358 -4.55 8.91 22.53
N MET A 359 -3.38 8.56 23.03
CA MET A 359 -3.03 8.69 24.45
C MET A 359 -2.55 10.11 24.71
N SER A 360 -3.22 10.80 25.63
CA SER A 360 -2.80 12.13 26.08
C SER A 360 -1.52 12.04 26.91
N ASP A 361 -0.56 12.91 26.63
CA ASP A 361 0.63 13.09 27.47
C ASP A 361 0.34 13.86 28.77
N GLU A 362 -0.73 14.64 28.78
CA GLU A 362 -1.12 15.45 29.96
C GLU A 362 -1.95 14.64 30.94
N TYR A 363 -2.88 13.82 30.45
CA TYR A 363 -3.88 13.16 31.32
C TYR A 363 -3.74 11.62 31.33
N SER A 364 -2.82 11.04 30.57
CA SER A 364 -2.60 9.58 30.44
C SER A 364 -3.89 8.79 30.18
N GLN A 365 -4.81 9.39 29.42
CA GLN A 365 -6.08 8.78 29.02
C GLN A 365 -6.20 8.71 27.51
N ILE A 366 -6.95 7.70 27.02
CA ILE A 366 -7.10 7.44 25.59
C ILE A 366 -8.38 8.06 25.06
N GLY A 367 -8.24 9.04 24.16
CA GLY A 367 -9.32 9.55 23.34
C GLY A 367 -9.49 8.71 22.09
N THR A 368 -10.75 8.42 21.72
CA THR A 368 -11.05 7.57 20.56
C THR A 368 -12.15 8.17 19.69
N ILE A 369 -11.95 8.09 18.37
CA ILE A 369 -12.95 8.45 17.35
C ILE A 369 -13.08 7.30 16.37
N THR A 370 -14.32 6.98 15.95
CA THR A 370 -14.59 5.88 15.01
C THR A 370 -15.41 6.33 13.81
N PHE A 371 -15.15 5.68 12.70
CA PHE A 371 -15.96 5.72 11.48
C PHE A 371 -16.33 4.27 11.15
N ASP A 372 -17.52 3.90 11.64
CA ASP A 372 -17.99 2.52 11.56
C ASP A 372 -18.71 2.28 10.25
N HIS A 373 -18.64 1.05 9.73
CA HIS A 373 -19.33 0.65 8.51
C HIS A 373 -19.09 1.63 7.34
N THR A 374 -17.83 1.90 7.03
CA THR A 374 -17.49 2.76 5.88
C THR A 374 -17.71 2.03 4.57
N TYR A 375 -18.54 2.63 3.72
CA TYR A 375 -18.81 2.21 2.35
C TYR A 375 -18.44 3.32 1.40
N GLY A 376 -18.08 2.98 0.17
CA GLY A 376 -17.92 3.99 -0.87
C GLY A 376 -16.98 3.59 -1.97
N THR A 377 -16.70 4.54 -2.84
CA THR A 377 -15.87 4.33 -4.02
C THR A 377 -14.86 5.44 -4.17
N ILE A 378 -13.62 5.06 -4.48
CA ILE A 378 -12.53 5.97 -4.82
C ILE A 378 -12.17 5.71 -6.28
N LEU A 379 -12.38 6.70 -7.14
CA LEU A 379 -12.13 6.62 -8.58
C LEU A 379 -10.76 7.18 -8.92
N ASN A 380 -10.11 6.59 -9.93
CA ASN A 380 -8.85 7.04 -10.49
C ASN A 380 -7.70 7.02 -9.45
N VAL A 381 -7.54 5.90 -8.76
CA VAL A 381 -6.43 5.69 -7.82
C VAL A 381 -5.17 5.33 -8.62
N THR A 382 -4.39 6.33 -9.00
CA THR A 382 -3.22 6.12 -9.86
C THR A 382 -2.08 7.10 -9.59
N ASN A 383 -0.84 6.63 -9.75
CA ASN A 383 0.37 7.45 -9.83
C ASN A 383 1.03 7.38 -11.22
N ASP A 384 0.32 6.88 -12.23
CA ASP A 384 0.82 6.83 -13.59
C ASP A 384 0.56 8.14 -14.32
N SER A 385 1.63 8.82 -14.74
CA SER A 385 1.56 10.10 -15.45
C SER A 385 0.74 10.02 -16.74
N THR A 386 0.78 8.90 -17.47
CA THR A 386 0.03 8.75 -18.72
C THR A 386 -1.48 8.66 -18.49
N LYS A 387 -1.91 8.06 -17.38
CA LYS A 387 -3.32 8.06 -16.95
C LYS A 387 -3.74 9.44 -16.45
N LEU A 388 -2.86 10.12 -15.71
CA LEU A 388 -3.12 11.45 -15.15
C LEU A 388 -3.23 12.55 -16.21
N LEU A 389 -2.59 12.41 -17.38
CA LEU A 389 -2.81 13.30 -18.53
C LEU A 389 -4.26 13.28 -19.03
N LYS A 390 -4.94 12.13 -18.89
CA LYS A 390 -6.35 11.98 -19.29
C LYS A 390 -7.31 12.41 -18.18
N GLN A 391 -7.01 12.07 -16.94
CA GLN A 391 -7.82 12.38 -15.77
C GLN A 391 -6.91 12.63 -14.56
N LYS A 392 -6.75 13.89 -14.17
CA LYS A 392 -5.88 14.30 -13.07
C LYS A 392 -6.53 14.20 -11.68
N LEU A 393 -7.85 14.05 -11.60
CA LEU A 393 -8.58 14.08 -10.34
C LEU A 393 -8.86 12.68 -9.83
N MET A 394 -8.42 12.38 -8.61
CA MET A 394 -8.88 11.24 -7.83
C MET A 394 -10.09 11.69 -7.00
N ARG A 395 -11.19 10.95 -7.03
CA ARG A 395 -12.46 11.29 -6.36
C ARG A 395 -12.85 10.17 -5.39
N ALA A 396 -13.17 10.52 -4.14
CA ALA A 396 -13.65 9.57 -3.15
C ALA A 396 -15.03 9.99 -2.64
N ASN A 397 -16.01 9.12 -2.80
CA ASN A 397 -17.36 9.26 -2.24
C ASN A 397 -17.54 8.22 -1.16
N LEU A 398 -17.61 8.65 0.11
CA LEU A 398 -17.61 7.76 1.25
C LEU A 398 -18.81 8.04 2.17
N SER A 399 -19.35 6.99 2.75
CA SER A 399 -20.40 7.04 3.77
C SER A 399 -20.00 6.15 4.93
N SER A 400 -20.18 6.63 6.17
CA SER A 400 -19.87 5.87 7.39
C SER A 400 -20.81 6.28 8.54
N ASN A 401 -20.80 5.52 9.62
CA ASN A 401 -21.43 5.89 10.87
C ASN A 401 -20.37 6.51 11.79
N PHE A 402 -20.39 7.83 11.96
CA PHE A 402 -19.50 8.54 12.86
C PHE A 402 -19.82 8.22 14.31
N MET A 403 -18.84 7.67 15.05
CA MET A 403 -18.99 7.28 16.47
C MET A 403 -20.17 6.30 16.71
N ASN A 404 -20.56 5.54 15.70
CA ASN A 404 -21.75 4.66 15.68
C ASN A 404 -23.07 5.40 16.00
N ALA A 405 -23.15 6.69 15.75
CA ALA A 405 -24.28 7.56 16.11
C ALA A 405 -24.82 8.36 14.92
N GLY A 406 -24.00 9.13 14.21
CA GLY A 406 -24.42 10.00 13.11
C GLY A 406 -23.98 9.47 11.75
N LYS A 407 -24.86 9.50 10.75
CA LYS A 407 -24.49 9.16 9.36
C LYS A 407 -23.62 10.26 8.76
N LEU A 408 -22.38 9.94 8.44
CA LEU A 408 -21.44 10.84 7.76
C LEU A 408 -21.35 10.48 6.28
N SER A 409 -21.56 11.44 5.41
CA SER A 409 -21.30 11.33 3.97
C SER A 409 -20.24 12.35 3.57
N THR A 410 -19.23 11.92 2.82
CA THR A 410 -18.12 12.80 2.41
C THR A 410 -17.75 12.59 0.96
N ASN A 411 -17.39 13.69 0.30
CA ASN A 411 -16.84 13.70 -1.05
C ASN A 411 -15.47 14.39 -1.01
N PHE A 412 -14.43 13.69 -1.44
CA PHE A 412 -13.08 14.22 -1.62
C PHE A 412 -12.74 14.31 -3.10
N VAL A 413 -12.06 15.38 -3.48
CA VAL A 413 -11.48 15.53 -4.82
C VAL A 413 -10.03 15.95 -4.67
N PHE A 414 -9.10 15.08 -5.04
CA PHE A 414 -7.67 15.31 -4.98
C PHE A 414 -7.13 15.64 -6.37
N ASP A 415 -6.40 16.75 -6.53
CA ASP A 415 -5.63 17.04 -7.73
C ASP A 415 -4.28 16.32 -7.66
N MET A 416 -4.18 15.18 -8.35
CA MET A 416 -3.00 14.33 -8.35
C MET A 416 -1.76 14.98 -8.98
N THR A 417 -1.96 16.07 -9.73
CA THR A 417 -0.89 16.82 -10.40
C THR A 417 -0.46 18.07 -9.65
N SER A 418 -1.17 18.39 -8.57
CA SER A 418 -0.88 19.58 -7.76
C SER A 418 0.45 19.47 -7.02
N LYS A 419 1.35 20.42 -7.26
CA LYS A 419 2.65 20.50 -6.56
C LYS A 419 2.51 20.85 -5.07
N VAL A 420 1.40 21.48 -4.70
CA VAL A 420 1.08 21.89 -3.32
C VAL A 420 0.04 20.97 -2.67
N GLY A 421 -0.26 19.84 -3.30
CA GLY A 421 -1.19 18.85 -2.77
C GLY A 421 -2.61 19.38 -2.61
N ALA A 422 -3.15 20.12 -3.58
CA ALA A 422 -4.49 20.69 -3.52
C ALA A 422 -5.59 19.62 -3.55
N TYR A 423 -6.59 19.80 -2.68
CA TYR A 423 -7.78 18.95 -2.60
C TYR A 423 -8.98 19.71 -2.07
N THR A 424 -10.17 19.20 -2.34
CA THR A 424 -11.41 19.65 -1.70
C THR A 424 -12.05 18.52 -0.94
N TYR A 425 -12.76 18.85 0.13
CA TYR A 425 -13.61 17.91 0.83
C TYR A 425 -14.90 18.55 1.29
N LYS A 426 -16.00 17.91 0.95
CA LYS A 426 -17.36 18.30 1.32
C LYS A 426 -17.97 17.17 2.13
N GLY A 427 -18.82 17.48 3.07
CA GLY A 427 -19.48 16.45 3.84
C GLY A 427 -20.73 16.92 4.56
N THR A 428 -21.52 15.92 4.95
CA THR A 428 -22.71 16.08 5.76
C THR A 428 -22.67 15.03 6.87
N LEU A 429 -22.78 15.47 8.12
CA LEU A 429 -23.02 14.61 9.26
C LEU A 429 -24.46 14.81 9.72
N GLY A 430 -25.24 13.75 9.74
CA GLY A 430 -26.64 13.75 10.14
C GLY A 430 -26.82 13.85 11.66
N LYS A 431 -28.08 13.82 12.09
CA LYS A 431 -28.46 13.97 13.50
C LYS A 431 -27.79 12.94 14.41
N MET A 432 -27.39 13.39 15.59
CA MET A 432 -26.84 12.55 16.65
C MET A 432 -26.84 13.29 17.99
N ASP A 433 -26.73 12.53 19.08
CA ASP A 433 -26.41 13.07 20.40
C ASP A 433 -24.93 13.46 20.45
N LEU A 434 -24.66 14.73 20.83
CA LEU A 434 -23.29 15.24 20.91
C LEU A 434 -22.49 14.65 22.08
N THR A 435 -23.14 13.99 23.07
CA THR A 435 -22.43 13.34 24.19
C THR A 435 -21.51 12.20 23.73
N VAL A 436 -21.75 11.62 22.55
CA VAL A 436 -20.90 10.54 22.01
C VAL A 436 -19.47 11.00 21.73
N VAL A 437 -19.24 12.31 21.45
CA VAL A 437 -17.89 12.85 21.21
C VAL A 437 -17.05 12.88 22.50
N ASN A 438 -17.66 12.65 23.68
CA ASN A 438 -16.95 12.56 24.95
C ASN A 438 -15.90 11.46 24.98
N LYS A 439 -16.06 10.40 24.17
CA LYS A 439 -15.02 9.36 24.00
C LYS A 439 -13.69 9.92 23.48
N MET A 440 -13.70 11.06 22.80
CA MET A 440 -12.52 11.74 22.28
C MET A 440 -12.13 12.95 23.12
N ILE A 441 -13.09 13.86 23.40
CA ILE A 441 -12.75 15.16 23.98
C ILE A 441 -12.50 15.09 25.49
N ARG A 442 -13.22 14.24 26.21
CA ARG A 442 -13.05 14.10 27.67
C ARG A 442 -11.63 13.61 28.04
N PRO A 443 -11.09 12.55 27.44
CA PRO A 443 -9.72 12.11 27.70
C PRO A 443 -8.63 13.12 27.30
N LEU A 444 -8.85 13.87 26.22
CA LEU A 444 -7.81 14.71 25.63
C LEU A 444 -7.86 16.18 26.07
N LEU A 445 -9.04 16.68 26.47
CA LEU A 445 -9.26 18.12 26.68
C LEU A 445 -9.83 18.47 28.07
N ASN A 446 -10.16 17.48 28.91
CA ASN A 446 -10.89 17.68 30.16
C ASN A 446 -12.21 18.45 29.98
N VAL A 447 -12.86 18.27 28.84
CA VAL A 447 -14.14 18.85 28.48
C VAL A 447 -15.16 17.73 28.28
N GLU A 448 -16.36 17.90 28.81
CA GLU A 448 -17.47 16.99 28.68
C GLU A 448 -18.69 17.71 28.09
N VAL A 449 -19.23 17.20 27.01
CA VAL A 449 -20.57 17.57 26.56
C VAL A 449 -21.58 16.87 27.45
N LYS A 450 -22.33 17.64 28.24
CA LYS A 450 -23.36 17.13 29.16
C LYS A 450 -24.66 16.82 28.41
N SER A 451 -25.04 17.69 27.50
CA SER A 451 -26.17 17.54 26.57
C SER A 451 -25.90 18.28 25.30
N GLY A 452 -26.62 17.93 24.24
CA GLY A 452 -26.62 18.62 22.95
C GLY A 452 -27.13 17.70 21.86
N ASN A 453 -28.09 18.19 21.08
CA ASN A 453 -28.65 17.47 19.95
C ASN A 453 -28.12 18.09 18.66
N LEU A 454 -27.38 17.32 17.90
CA LEU A 454 -26.97 17.71 16.55
C LEU A 454 -28.10 17.35 15.59
N SER A 455 -28.61 18.34 14.83
CA SER A 455 -29.49 18.09 13.70
C SER A 455 -28.70 17.81 12.43
N GLN A 456 -27.70 18.65 12.13
CA GLN A 456 -26.84 18.46 10.96
C GLN A 456 -25.54 19.28 11.07
N ILE A 457 -24.47 18.73 10.49
CA ILE A 457 -23.27 19.48 10.10
C ILE A 457 -23.12 19.39 8.58
N THR A 458 -22.78 20.52 7.93
CA THR A 458 -22.32 20.55 6.55
C THR A 458 -21.04 21.36 6.43
N PHE A 459 -20.12 20.91 5.59
CA PHE A 459 -18.87 21.61 5.32
C PHE A 459 -18.48 21.52 3.85
N ASP A 460 -17.85 22.58 3.36
CA ASP A 460 -17.27 22.67 2.02
C ASP A 460 -15.93 23.39 2.11
N ILE A 461 -14.85 22.60 1.98
CA ILE A 461 -13.50 23.04 2.28
C ILE A 461 -12.59 22.76 1.08
N TRP A 462 -11.86 23.78 0.66
CA TRP A 462 -10.67 23.66 -0.17
C TRP A 462 -9.42 23.71 0.71
N ALA A 463 -8.45 22.87 0.43
CA ALA A 463 -7.22 22.81 1.20
C ALA A 463 -6.01 22.42 0.34
N ASN A 464 -4.83 22.75 0.84
CA ASN A 464 -3.55 22.28 0.32
C ASN A 464 -2.57 22.09 1.50
N ASP A 465 -1.30 21.88 1.19
CA ASP A 465 -0.25 21.69 2.20
C ASP A 465 -0.01 22.89 3.10
N TYR A 466 -0.51 24.09 2.75
CA TYR A 466 -0.22 25.34 3.46
C TYR A 466 -1.44 25.95 4.14
N ARG A 467 -2.62 25.80 3.58
CA ARG A 467 -3.84 26.44 4.10
C ARG A 467 -5.13 25.68 3.76
N SER A 468 -6.17 26.00 4.50
CA SER A 468 -7.53 25.53 4.26
C SER A 468 -8.50 26.73 4.29
N LYS A 469 -9.42 26.78 3.32
CA LYS A 469 -10.49 27.80 3.23
C LYS A 469 -11.83 27.12 2.97
N GLY A 470 -12.91 27.68 3.51
CA GLY A 470 -14.25 27.15 3.24
C GLY A 470 -15.29 27.57 4.24
N THR A 471 -16.41 26.86 4.21
CA THR A 471 -17.57 27.11 5.06
C THR A 471 -17.92 25.89 5.87
N PHE A 472 -18.47 26.14 7.04
CA PHE A 472 -18.92 25.14 8.00
C PHE A 472 -20.26 25.58 8.59
N LYS A 473 -21.25 24.70 8.58
CA LYS A 473 -22.57 24.95 9.18
C LYS A 473 -22.85 23.83 10.17
N MET A 474 -23.42 24.16 11.32
CA MET A 474 -23.78 23.21 12.35
C MET A 474 -25.11 23.62 12.97
N ASP A 475 -26.11 22.81 12.77
CA ASP A 475 -27.46 22.98 13.32
C ASP A 475 -27.58 22.10 14.57
N TYR A 476 -27.75 22.73 15.73
CA TYR A 476 -27.80 22.01 17.01
C TYR A 476 -28.62 22.80 18.05
N ASP A 477 -29.06 22.10 19.08
CA ASP A 477 -29.76 22.67 20.24
C ASP A 477 -29.30 22.02 21.56
N ASP A 478 -29.72 22.63 22.69
CA ASP A 478 -29.47 22.20 24.08
C ASP A 478 -28.01 21.85 24.40
N LEU A 479 -27.05 22.56 23.80
CA LEU A 479 -25.64 22.32 24.07
C LEU A 479 -25.25 22.82 25.46
N LYS A 480 -24.80 21.92 26.33
CA LYS A 480 -24.21 22.18 27.64
C LYS A 480 -22.89 21.48 27.78
N VAL A 481 -21.89 22.22 28.28
CA VAL A 481 -20.52 21.74 28.39
C VAL A 481 -20.06 21.86 29.84
N ASN A 482 -19.39 20.83 30.35
CA ASN A 482 -18.72 20.87 31.65
C ASN A 482 -17.20 20.94 31.45
N ILE A 483 -16.55 21.73 32.29
CA ILE A 483 -15.10 21.65 32.45
C ILE A 483 -14.82 20.73 33.63
N LEU A 484 -13.93 19.79 33.44
CA LEU A 484 -13.57 18.77 34.41
C LEU A 484 -12.24 19.12 35.10
N SER A 485 -12.03 18.55 36.29
CA SER A 485 -10.72 18.55 36.95
C SER A 485 -9.73 17.68 36.18
N GLU A 486 -8.46 17.74 36.50
CA GLU A 486 -7.52 16.70 36.16
C GLU A 486 -8.00 15.36 36.76
N PRO A 487 -7.71 14.21 36.13
CA PRO A 487 -8.05 12.92 36.72
C PRO A 487 -7.33 12.76 38.05
N GLY A 488 -8.06 12.30 39.10
CA GLY A 488 -7.44 11.82 40.32
C GLY A 488 -6.69 10.49 40.11
N ASP A 489 -6.05 9.99 41.16
CA ASP A 489 -5.32 8.71 41.12
C ASP A 489 -6.22 7.53 40.76
N ASP A 490 -7.51 7.64 41.03
CA ASP A 490 -8.55 6.68 40.63
C ASP A 490 -9.09 6.88 39.20
N GLY A 491 -8.52 7.84 38.46
CA GLY A 491 -8.97 8.23 37.12
C GLY A 491 -10.29 9.00 37.06
N ARG A 492 -10.91 9.29 38.21
CA ARG A 492 -12.14 10.06 38.28
C ARG A 492 -11.89 11.56 38.13
N ARG A 493 -12.87 12.27 37.63
CA ARG A 493 -12.81 13.71 37.36
C ARG A 493 -14.02 14.39 37.96
N GLU A 494 -13.79 15.49 38.67
CA GLU A 494 -14.85 16.31 39.26
C GLU A 494 -15.24 17.46 38.31
N LYS A 495 -16.51 17.87 38.36
CA LYS A 495 -17.01 19.02 37.65
C LYS A 495 -16.56 20.32 38.34
N LYS A 496 -15.88 21.20 37.61
CA LYS A 496 -15.61 22.58 38.05
C LYS A 496 -16.86 23.45 37.87
N GLY A 497 -17.79 23.41 38.83
CA GLY A 497 -19.14 23.97 38.71
C GLY A 497 -19.21 25.43 38.32
N LEU A 498 -18.49 26.32 39.02
CA LEU A 498 -18.48 27.75 38.71
C LEU A 498 -17.93 28.06 37.33
N LEU A 499 -16.82 27.41 36.95
CA LEU A 499 -16.19 27.58 35.63
C LEU A 499 -17.09 27.04 34.51
N SER A 500 -17.73 25.90 34.72
CA SER A 500 -18.69 25.32 33.75
C SER A 500 -19.92 26.24 33.58
N PHE A 501 -20.43 26.82 34.67
CA PHE A 501 -21.53 27.75 34.60
C PHE A 501 -21.18 29.02 33.80
N MET A 502 -20.03 29.63 34.09
CA MET A 502 -19.54 30.81 33.35
C MET A 502 -19.36 30.53 31.86
N ILE A 503 -18.79 29.39 31.52
CA ILE A 503 -18.58 28.99 30.13
C ILE A 503 -19.90 28.80 29.39
N ASN A 504 -20.87 28.11 29.99
CA ASN A 504 -22.17 27.91 29.34
C ASN A 504 -22.98 29.21 29.23
N GLN A 505 -22.89 30.13 30.19
CA GLN A 505 -23.65 31.38 30.16
C GLN A 505 -23.01 32.46 29.28
N VAL A 506 -21.69 32.51 29.23
CA VAL A 506 -20.98 33.62 28.58
C VAL A 506 -20.43 33.28 27.21
N LEU A 507 -20.15 31.99 26.95
CA LEU A 507 -19.32 31.61 25.83
C LEU A 507 -20.01 30.76 24.77
N PHE A 508 -20.75 29.74 25.19
CA PHE A 508 -21.38 28.86 24.24
C PHE A 508 -22.79 29.32 23.89
N ASN A 509 -23.09 29.40 22.63
CA ASN A 509 -24.46 29.47 22.22
C ASN A 509 -25.10 28.08 22.49
N PRO A 510 -26.24 28.03 23.19
CA PRO A 510 -26.92 26.76 23.49
C PRO A 510 -27.49 26.08 22.24
N GLY A 511 -27.59 26.81 21.14
CA GLY A 511 -28.05 26.33 19.83
C GLY A 511 -27.53 27.17 18.67
N ASN A 512 -27.70 26.66 17.48
CA ASN A 512 -27.52 27.40 16.24
C ASN A 512 -28.64 27.00 15.26
N PRO A 513 -29.67 27.88 15.06
CA PRO A 513 -29.77 29.28 15.49
C PRO A 513 -29.71 29.48 17.00
N ASP A 514 -29.22 30.64 17.43
CA ASP A 514 -29.19 31.00 18.85
C ASP A 514 -30.61 31.38 19.36
N LEU A 515 -30.73 31.71 20.67
CA LEU A 515 -32.01 32.08 21.30
C LEU A 515 -32.69 33.30 20.66
N TYR A 516 -31.97 34.11 19.90
CA TYR A 516 -32.48 35.28 19.18
C TYR A 516 -32.73 34.98 17.68
N GLY A 517 -32.67 33.71 17.27
CA GLY A 517 -32.86 33.28 15.88
C GLY A 517 -31.68 33.56 14.94
N LYS A 518 -30.56 34.04 15.48
CA LYS A 518 -29.37 34.31 14.67
C LYS A 518 -28.65 33.01 14.32
N TYR A 519 -28.52 32.76 13.03
CA TYR A 519 -27.75 31.61 12.51
C TYR A 519 -26.29 32.01 12.26
N THR A 520 -25.35 31.25 12.79
CA THR A 520 -23.90 31.48 12.62
C THR A 520 -23.34 30.47 11.65
N VAL A 521 -22.69 30.95 10.60
CA VAL A 521 -21.91 30.14 9.63
C VAL A 521 -20.43 30.29 9.98
N GLY A 522 -19.74 29.19 10.12
CA GLY A 522 -18.29 29.18 10.31
C GLY A 522 -17.57 29.47 8.99
N HIS A 523 -16.78 30.53 8.95
CA HIS A 523 -15.90 30.88 7.83
C HIS A 523 -14.47 30.46 8.15
N ILE A 524 -13.99 29.47 7.42
CA ILE A 524 -12.67 28.89 7.66
C ILE A 524 -11.65 29.56 6.76
N ASN A 525 -10.59 30.10 7.36
CA ASN A 525 -9.35 30.51 6.71
C ASN A 525 -8.21 30.19 7.66
N LYS A 526 -7.63 28.98 7.53
CA LYS A 526 -6.65 28.47 8.47
C LYS A 526 -5.34 28.12 7.76
N ARG A 527 -4.22 28.63 8.27
CA ARG A 527 -2.88 28.16 7.92
C ARG A 527 -2.65 26.76 8.50
N ARG A 528 -2.11 25.86 7.72
CA ARG A 528 -1.74 24.52 8.17
C ARG A 528 -0.44 24.58 8.98
N ASP A 529 -0.42 23.93 10.14
CA ASP A 529 0.83 23.63 10.83
C ASP A 529 1.57 22.54 10.01
N PRO A 530 2.81 22.81 9.54
CA PRO A 530 3.56 21.87 8.73
C PRO A 530 3.89 20.55 9.43
N ASN A 531 3.85 20.49 10.76
CA ASN A 531 4.10 19.28 11.55
C ASN A 531 2.84 18.43 11.75
N HIS A 532 1.67 18.92 11.34
CA HIS A 532 0.42 18.17 11.50
C HIS A 532 0.22 17.18 10.33
N PRO A 533 0.06 15.87 10.62
CA PRO A 533 -0.38 14.88 9.65
C PRO A 533 -1.71 15.26 9.00
N PHE A 534 -1.99 14.74 7.81
CA PHE A 534 -3.15 15.06 6.99
C PHE A 534 -4.48 15.07 7.77
N PHE A 535 -4.81 14.00 8.49
CA PHE A 535 -6.06 13.91 9.24
C PHE A 535 -6.12 14.90 10.42
N LYS A 536 -5.00 15.15 11.10
CA LYS A 536 -4.93 16.16 12.16
C LYS A 536 -5.14 17.55 11.59
N ALA A 537 -4.57 17.87 10.42
CA ALA A 537 -4.78 19.15 9.75
C ALA A 537 -6.25 19.35 9.34
N MET A 538 -6.91 18.32 8.80
CA MET A 538 -8.35 18.35 8.48
C MET A 538 -9.20 18.58 9.73
N TRP A 539 -8.98 17.79 10.79
CA TRP A 539 -9.71 17.94 12.04
C TRP A 539 -9.56 19.35 12.63
N GLN A 540 -8.33 19.85 12.67
CA GLN A 540 -8.03 21.20 13.13
C GLN A 540 -8.73 22.29 12.28
N THR A 541 -8.93 22.03 11.01
CA THR A 541 -9.66 22.90 10.10
C THR A 541 -11.15 22.92 10.44
N LEU A 542 -11.78 21.76 10.61
CA LEU A 542 -13.19 21.64 10.99
C LEU A 542 -13.45 22.24 12.38
N LEU A 543 -12.49 22.09 13.32
CA LEU A 543 -12.58 22.64 14.66
C LEU A 543 -12.70 24.18 14.65
N VAL A 544 -12.09 24.88 13.69
CA VAL A 544 -12.28 26.34 13.52
C VAL A 544 -13.74 26.65 13.22
N GLY A 545 -14.36 25.92 12.32
CA GLY A 545 -15.79 26.08 11.98
C GLY A 545 -16.70 25.77 13.17
N ILE A 546 -16.45 24.65 13.87
CA ILE A 546 -17.19 24.27 15.08
C ILE A 546 -17.14 25.40 16.11
N LYS A 547 -15.93 25.89 16.44
CA LYS A 547 -15.75 26.97 17.41
C LYS A 547 -16.58 28.21 17.06
N GLN A 548 -16.59 28.62 15.81
CA GLN A 548 -17.37 29.77 15.37
C GLN A 548 -18.89 29.54 15.52
N CYS A 549 -19.37 28.35 15.11
CA CYS A 549 -20.80 28.01 15.21
C CYS A 549 -21.27 27.93 16.67
N VAL A 550 -20.43 27.46 17.60
CA VAL A 550 -20.79 27.44 19.05
C VAL A 550 -20.54 28.76 19.76
N GLY A 551 -20.23 29.82 19.02
CA GLY A 551 -20.09 31.17 19.58
C GLY A 551 -18.69 31.54 20.07
N LEU A 552 -17.69 30.67 19.89
CA LEU A 552 -16.30 30.92 20.25
C LEU A 552 -15.57 31.68 19.14
N GLY A 553 -16.01 32.91 18.83
CA GLY A 553 -15.28 33.79 17.92
C GLY A 553 -14.09 34.48 18.63
N PRO A 554 -13.13 35.05 17.86
CA PRO A 554 -11.91 35.68 18.40
C PRO A 554 -12.18 36.76 19.44
N GLU A 555 -13.26 37.56 19.28
CA GLU A 555 -13.63 38.62 20.22
C GLU A 555 -14.13 38.07 21.57
N ARG A 556 -14.92 36.99 21.54
CA ARG A 556 -15.39 36.33 22.78
C ARG A 556 -14.25 35.59 23.47
N GLU A 557 -13.35 35.02 22.70
CA GLU A 557 -12.12 34.41 23.22
C GLU A 557 -11.24 35.42 23.96
N ALA A 558 -11.04 36.62 23.40
CA ALA A 558 -10.33 37.71 24.04
C ALA A 558 -11.02 38.21 25.33
N LYS A 559 -12.37 38.35 25.31
CA LYS A 559 -13.14 38.71 26.52
C LYS A 559 -12.98 37.68 27.63
N LEU A 560 -12.90 36.38 27.27
CA LEU A 560 -12.72 35.29 28.23
C LEU A 560 -11.34 35.30 28.87
N MET A 561 -10.30 35.51 28.10
CA MET A 561 -8.94 35.64 28.59
C MET A 561 -8.84 36.82 29.57
N ASN A 562 -9.50 37.95 29.26
CA ASN A 562 -9.55 39.12 30.11
C ASN A 562 -10.37 38.89 31.41
N THR A 563 -11.50 38.15 31.30
CA THR A 563 -12.35 37.83 32.45
C THR A 563 -11.68 36.80 33.36
N ALA A 564 -11.05 35.74 32.78
CA ALA A 564 -10.26 34.77 33.52
C ALA A 564 -9.09 35.46 34.28
N GLY A 565 -8.43 36.44 33.66
CA GLY A 565 -7.39 37.25 34.32
C GLY A 565 -7.90 38.13 35.48
N LYS A 566 -9.16 38.59 35.42
CA LYS A 566 -9.80 39.31 36.53
C LYS A 566 -10.21 38.37 37.67
N VAL A 567 -10.70 37.19 37.37
CA VAL A 567 -11.06 36.15 38.36
C VAL A 567 -9.82 35.56 39.02
N GLU A 568 -8.68 35.46 38.30
CA GLU A 568 -7.39 35.05 38.86
C GLU A 568 -6.90 35.95 39.99
N LYS A 569 -7.20 37.25 39.92
CA LYS A 569 -6.86 38.21 40.96
C LYS A 569 -7.74 38.06 42.21
N VAL A 570 -8.91 37.42 42.11
CA VAL A 570 -9.89 37.34 43.20
C VAL A 570 -9.86 35.97 43.92
N VAL A 571 -9.44 34.89 43.28
CA VAL A 571 -9.59 33.51 43.78
C VAL A 571 -8.27 32.70 43.80
N GLY A 572 -7.12 33.32 43.83
CA GLY A 572 -5.79 32.73 44.04
C GLY A 572 -5.64 31.23 43.69
N GLY A 573 -5.63 30.87 42.42
CA GLY A 573 -5.48 29.46 42.00
C GLY A 573 -5.71 29.16 40.52
N ILE A 574 -5.87 30.18 39.69
CA ILE A 574 -6.38 30.05 38.31
C ILE A 574 -5.28 30.04 37.23
N SER A 575 -4.00 29.97 37.58
CA SER A 575 -2.93 29.85 36.57
C SER A 575 -3.13 28.59 35.67
N LYS A 576 -3.68 27.52 36.26
CA LYS A 576 -4.06 26.29 35.55
C LYS A 576 -5.28 26.46 34.64
N ALA A 577 -6.29 27.26 35.02
CA ALA A 577 -7.46 27.56 34.19
C ALA A 577 -7.08 28.39 32.96
N LYS A 578 -6.17 29.36 33.11
CA LYS A 578 -5.62 30.15 32.00
C LYS A 578 -4.81 29.27 31.02
N LYS A 579 -4.03 28.33 31.55
CA LYS A 579 -3.27 27.38 30.77
C LYS A 579 -4.19 26.40 30.03
N MET A 580 -5.27 25.94 30.64
CA MET A 580 -6.29 25.06 30.07
C MET A 580 -7.16 25.79 29.04
N ILE A 581 -7.60 27.01 29.33
CA ILE A 581 -8.28 27.86 28.34
C ILE A 581 -7.33 28.15 27.16
N SER A 582 -6.05 28.44 27.41
CA SER A 582 -5.07 28.64 26.35
C SER A 582 -4.74 27.36 25.55
N SER A 583 -4.90 26.15 26.12
CA SER A 583 -4.75 24.90 25.41
C SER A 583 -5.94 24.57 24.49
N ILE A 584 -7.15 24.92 24.97
CA ILE A 584 -8.38 24.87 24.17
C ILE A 584 -8.34 25.94 23.06
N PHE A 585 -7.74 27.10 23.37
CA PHE A 585 -7.70 28.29 22.53
C PHE A 585 -6.26 28.71 22.22
N LYS A 586 -5.46 27.87 21.57
CA LYS A 586 -4.14 28.30 21.08
C LYS A 586 -4.27 29.60 20.28
N LYS A 587 -3.55 30.65 20.74
CA LYS A 587 -3.49 32.02 20.21
C LYS A 587 -3.87 32.13 18.74
N HIS A 588 -5.01 32.74 18.42
CA HIS A 588 -5.33 33.19 17.08
C HIS A 588 -4.90 34.67 16.95
N LYS A 589 -4.20 34.96 15.85
CA LYS A 589 -3.81 36.33 15.47
C LYS A 589 -5.07 37.11 15.06
N THR A 590 -5.03 38.43 15.24
CA THR A 590 -6.13 39.31 14.81
C THR A 590 -6.32 39.26 13.29
N PRO A 591 -7.52 39.62 12.76
CA PRO A 591 -7.75 39.67 11.30
C PRO A 591 -6.72 40.52 10.54
N GLU A 592 -6.24 41.60 11.15
CA GLU A 592 -5.20 42.48 10.57
C GLU A 592 -3.81 41.82 10.57
N GLU A 593 -3.44 41.13 11.64
CA GLU A 593 -2.21 40.34 11.72
C GLU A 593 -2.24 39.16 10.72
N LEU A 594 -3.40 38.55 10.51
CA LEU A 594 -3.59 37.50 9.51
C LEU A 594 -3.45 38.03 8.09
N LEU A 595 -4.00 39.21 7.79
CA LEU A 595 -3.93 39.86 6.49
C LEU A 595 -2.51 40.32 6.15
N LYS A 596 -1.77 40.83 7.16
CA LYS A 596 -0.36 41.22 7.01
C LYS A 596 0.52 40.02 6.74
N GLU A 597 0.31 38.94 7.49
CA GLU A 597 1.04 37.68 7.31
C GLU A 597 0.67 36.99 5.98
N GLU A 598 -0.59 37.12 5.52
CA GLU A 598 -1.02 36.63 4.20
C GLU A 598 -0.24 37.29 3.06
N LYS A 599 -0.08 38.62 3.11
CA LYS A 599 0.71 39.36 2.12
C LYS A 599 2.22 39.04 2.18
N GLU A 600 2.76 38.87 3.39
CA GLU A 600 4.16 38.47 3.57
C GLU A 600 4.43 37.04 3.10
N ASP A 601 3.48 36.13 3.27
CA ASP A 601 3.62 34.73 2.84
C ASP A 601 3.42 34.56 1.33
N GLU A 602 2.49 35.32 0.72
CA GLU A 602 2.34 35.38 -0.74
C GLU A 602 3.62 35.90 -1.39
N ALA A 603 4.25 36.92 -0.81
CA ALA A 603 5.53 37.45 -1.28
C ALA A 603 6.67 36.43 -1.14
N LYS A 604 6.73 35.68 -0.03
CA LYS A 604 7.74 34.63 0.20
C LYS A 604 7.53 33.42 -0.73
N GLU A 605 6.27 33.07 -1.01
CA GLU A 605 5.93 31.97 -1.92
C GLU A 605 6.28 32.34 -3.38
N ALA A 606 5.97 33.57 -3.78
CA ALA A 606 6.38 34.11 -5.07
C ALA A 606 7.90 34.09 -5.22
N ALA A 607 8.65 34.56 -4.21
CA ALA A 607 10.11 34.55 -4.21
C ALA A 607 10.71 33.13 -4.31
N LYS A 608 10.13 32.14 -3.59
CA LYS A 608 10.56 30.74 -3.68
C LYS A 608 10.28 30.10 -5.05
N ILE A 609 9.15 30.46 -5.66
CA ILE A 609 8.82 29.99 -7.01
C ILE A 609 9.79 30.57 -8.03
N GLU A 610 10.16 31.84 -7.87
CA GLU A 610 11.10 32.51 -8.73
C GLU A 610 12.53 31.97 -8.56
N GLU A 611 12.99 31.73 -7.34
CA GLU A 611 14.28 31.10 -7.04
C GLU A 611 14.35 29.68 -7.63
N LYS A 612 13.25 28.90 -7.52
CA LYS A 612 13.20 27.57 -8.12
C LYS A 612 13.23 27.63 -9.65
N ARG A 613 12.53 28.58 -10.28
CA ARG A 613 12.59 28.79 -11.74
C ARG A 613 14.00 29.16 -12.20
N LYS A 614 14.71 29.95 -11.38
CA LYS A 614 16.10 30.31 -11.67
C LYS A 614 17.03 29.10 -11.61
N ARG A 615 16.90 28.27 -10.57
CA ARG A 615 17.67 27.01 -10.44
C ARG A 615 17.36 26.01 -11.56
N ASP A 616 16.08 25.91 -11.96
CA ASP A 616 15.68 25.00 -13.04
C ASP A 616 16.22 25.51 -14.41
N ARG A 617 16.31 26.82 -14.64
CA ARG A 617 16.97 27.40 -15.81
C ARG A 617 18.49 27.17 -15.82
N GLU A 618 19.16 27.41 -14.69
CA GLU A 618 20.61 27.18 -14.55
C GLU A 618 20.97 25.69 -14.73
N LYS A 619 20.07 24.76 -14.35
CA LYS A 619 20.26 23.34 -14.63
C LYS A 619 20.07 22.98 -16.09
N ALA A 620 19.04 23.54 -16.73
CA ALA A 620 18.80 23.34 -18.15
C ALA A 620 19.92 23.91 -19.03
N GLU A 621 20.47 25.08 -18.66
CA GLU A 621 21.63 25.67 -19.34
C GLU A 621 22.89 24.81 -19.20
N LYS A 622 23.16 24.27 -18.00
CA LYS A 622 24.28 23.35 -17.76
C LYS A 622 24.13 22.00 -18.47
N GLU A 623 22.91 21.51 -18.68
CA GLU A 623 22.64 20.31 -19.46
C GLU A 623 22.86 20.57 -20.97
N LEU A 624 22.44 21.74 -21.48
CA LEU A 624 22.68 22.15 -22.86
C LEU A 624 24.18 22.39 -23.14
N GLU A 625 24.93 22.96 -22.19
CA GLU A 625 26.40 23.13 -22.32
C GLU A 625 27.12 21.78 -22.34
N LYS A 626 26.63 20.77 -21.61
CA LYS A 626 27.19 19.41 -21.63
C LYS A 626 26.88 18.64 -22.92
N GLU A 627 25.70 18.84 -23.50
CA GLU A 627 25.35 18.28 -24.80
C GLU A 627 26.05 18.95 -25.97
N GLY A 628 26.34 20.26 -25.85
CA GLY A 628 27.08 21.02 -26.87
C GLY A 628 28.60 20.80 -26.86
N ALA A 629 29.18 20.29 -25.78
CA ALA A 629 30.61 19.96 -25.66
C ALA A 629 30.96 18.53 -26.04
N GLY A 630 29.98 17.72 -26.46
CA GLY A 630 30.13 16.32 -26.84
C GLY A 630 30.02 16.01 -28.34
N ASN A 631 30.06 17.06 -29.22
CA ASN A 631 30.13 16.89 -30.68
C ASN A 631 31.50 17.24 -31.23
#